data_8944765fa9309728a8b835d1c5ef5beb
#
_entry.id   8944765fa9309728a8b835d1c5ef5beb
#
_cell.length_a   1.000
_cell.length_b   1.000
_cell.length_c   1.000
_cell.angle_alpha   90.00
_cell.angle_beta   90.00
_cell.angle_gamma   90.00
#
_symmetry.space_group_name_H-M   'P 1'
#
loop_
_entity.id
_entity.type
_entity.pdbx_description
1 polymer ?
#
loop_
_entity_poly.entity_id
_entity_poly.type
_entity_poly.pdbx_seq_one_letter_code
_entity_poly.pdbx_strand_id
1 'polypeptide(L)'
;MFLKGDGHFLVLAASIRTLEHLLYCFVLETELATVPAKTLELWASKNFPMPDEQFQCKAPGKPIPYEELDLEQGWEAFDIQHELTRKGIDKFAADYRATLSRPA
;
A
#
# COMPACT_ATOMS: atom_id res chain seq x y z
N MET A 1 -7.58 14.27 -4.50
CA MET A 1 -6.13 14.59 -4.41
C MET A 1 -5.32 13.86 -5.44
N PHE A 2 -5.56 12.58 -5.61
CA PHE A 2 -4.86 11.73 -6.55
C PHE A 2 -5.01 12.16 -8.02
N LEU A 3 -6.23 12.43 -8.46
CA LEU A 3 -6.55 12.85 -9.83
C LEU A 3 -6.16 14.29 -10.15
N LYS A 4 -5.73 15.06 -9.15
CA LYS A 4 -5.28 16.45 -9.29
C LYS A 4 -3.84 16.62 -8.85
N GLY A 5 -3.01 15.60 -9.03
CA GLY A 5 -1.59 15.68 -8.74
C GLY A 5 -0.93 16.87 -9.41
N ASP A 6 0.13 17.34 -8.84
CA ASP A 6 0.91 18.49 -9.34
C ASP A 6 1.77 18.12 -10.58
N GLY A 7 1.70 16.85 -11.04
CA GLY A 7 2.52 16.34 -12.12
C GLY A 7 4.01 16.18 -11.77
N HIS A 8 4.36 16.39 -10.50
CA HIS A 8 5.73 16.36 -10.02
C HIS A 8 6.11 15.02 -9.41
N PHE A 9 5.18 14.38 -8.68
CA PHE A 9 5.37 13.10 -8.04
C PHE A 9 4.56 12.01 -8.73
N LEU A 10 5.17 10.83 -8.86
CA LEU A 10 4.46 9.62 -9.24
C LEU A 10 3.97 8.92 -7.98
N VAL A 11 2.79 8.31 -8.05
CA VAL A 11 2.25 7.54 -6.94
C VAL A 11 2.48 6.06 -7.16
N LEU A 12 3.11 5.43 -6.20
CA LEU A 12 3.30 3.99 -6.14
C LEU A 12 2.32 3.38 -5.14
N ALA A 13 1.34 2.65 -5.64
CA ALA A 13 0.45 1.87 -4.78
C ALA A 13 1.18 0.63 -4.26
N ALA A 14 1.10 0.41 -2.95
CA ALA A 14 1.73 -0.72 -2.28
C ALA A 14 0.70 -1.51 -1.47
N SER A 15 1.12 -2.65 -0.94
CA SER A 15 0.27 -3.54 -0.14
C SER A 15 -0.99 -4.02 -0.89
N ILE A 16 -0.86 -4.27 -2.17
CA ILE A 16 -1.92 -4.87 -2.99
C ILE A 16 -2.09 -6.33 -2.55
N ARG A 17 -3.23 -6.66 -1.93
CA ARG A 17 -3.47 -7.98 -1.33
C ARG A 17 -4.54 -8.79 -2.05
N THR A 18 -5.38 -8.14 -2.82
CA THR A 18 -6.50 -8.76 -3.54
C THR A 18 -6.55 -8.29 -4.98
N LEU A 19 -7.22 -9.06 -5.82
CA LEU A 19 -7.47 -8.65 -7.21
C LEU A 19 -8.28 -7.34 -7.25
N GLU A 20 -9.23 -7.18 -6.35
CA GLU A 20 -10.05 -5.97 -6.26
C GLU A 20 -9.21 -4.72 -5.97
N HIS A 21 -8.19 -4.83 -5.10
CA HIS A 21 -7.24 -3.73 -4.87
C HIS A 21 -6.47 -3.38 -6.15
N LEU A 22 -6.03 -4.37 -6.92
CA LEU A 22 -5.36 -4.15 -8.19
C LEU A 22 -6.25 -3.43 -9.20
N LEU A 23 -7.49 -3.89 -9.36
CA LEU A 23 -8.45 -3.26 -10.26
C LEU A 23 -8.76 -1.81 -9.85
N TYR A 24 -8.82 -1.56 -8.55
CA TYR A 24 -9.04 -0.20 -8.06
C TYR A 24 -7.86 0.74 -8.37
N CYS A 25 -6.64 0.23 -8.40
CA CYS A 25 -5.48 1.00 -8.85
C CYS A 25 -5.63 1.48 -10.30
N PHE A 26 -6.23 0.67 -11.18
CA PHE A 26 -6.55 1.10 -12.54
C PHE A 26 -7.61 2.20 -12.57
N VAL A 27 -8.65 2.08 -11.73
CA VAL A 27 -9.68 3.13 -11.61
C VAL A 27 -9.09 4.45 -11.14
N LEU A 28 -8.14 4.41 -10.21
CA LEU A 28 -7.46 5.59 -9.68
C LEU A 28 -6.34 6.11 -10.59
N GLU A 29 -6.05 5.41 -11.68
CA GLU A 29 -4.98 5.78 -12.62
C GLU A 29 -3.62 5.96 -11.91
N THR A 30 -3.31 5.07 -10.93
CA THR A 30 -2.01 5.11 -10.28
C THR A 30 -0.91 4.79 -11.27
N GLU A 31 0.17 5.54 -11.24
CA GLU A 31 1.27 5.39 -12.19
C GLU A 31 2.06 4.10 -11.97
N LEU A 32 2.19 3.69 -10.72
CA LEU A 32 3.00 2.54 -10.32
C LEU A 32 2.25 1.70 -9.28
N ALA A 33 2.52 0.40 -9.26
CA ALA A 33 2.02 -0.50 -8.23
C ALA A 33 3.00 -1.64 -7.98
N THR A 34 3.18 -2.01 -6.72
CA THR A 34 3.86 -3.26 -6.35
C THR A 34 2.80 -4.33 -6.13
N VAL A 35 2.83 -5.37 -6.95
CA VAL A 35 1.80 -6.41 -6.95
C VAL A 35 2.43 -7.76 -6.65
N PRO A 36 1.93 -8.52 -5.66
CA PRO A 36 2.41 -9.88 -5.42
C PRO A 36 2.16 -10.80 -6.62
N ALA A 37 3.07 -11.71 -6.89
CA ALA A 37 2.96 -12.67 -7.99
C ALA A 37 1.63 -13.43 -7.95
N LYS A 38 1.20 -13.85 -6.77
CA LYS A 38 -0.08 -14.52 -6.54
C LYS A 38 -1.28 -13.72 -7.05
N THR A 39 -1.28 -12.41 -6.84
CA THR A 39 -2.36 -11.53 -7.33
C THR A 39 -2.31 -11.38 -8.83
N LEU A 40 -1.12 -11.29 -9.42
CA LEU A 40 -0.94 -11.26 -10.88
C LEU A 40 -1.39 -12.58 -11.54
N GLU A 41 -1.06 -13.72 -10.95
CA GLU A 41 -1.51 -15.03 -11.41
C GLU A 41 -3.03 -15.14 -11.38
N LEU A 42 -3.66 -14.66 -10.32
CA LEU A 42 -5.11 -14.63 -10.20
C LEU A 42 -5.74 -13.73 -11.28
N TRP A 43 -5.17 -12.59 -11.53
CA TRP A 43 -5.61 -11.66 -12.59
C TRP A 43 -5.50 -12.31 -13.97
N ALA A 44 -4.35 -12.93 -14.25
CA ALA A 44 -4.14 -13.66 -15.50
C ALA A 44 -5.12 -14.84 -15.67
N SER A 45 -5.39 -15.60 -14.60
CA SER A 45 -6.30 -16.74 -14.63
C SER A 45 -7.75 -16.35 -14.97
N LYS A 46 -8.10 -15.10 -14.73
CA LYS A 46 -9.42 -14.52 -15.06
C LYS A 46 -9.42 -13.76 -16.39
N ASN A 47 -8.40 -13.96 -17.21
CA ASN A 47 -8.28 -13.32 -18.52
C ASN A 47 -8.06 -11.80 -18.48
N PHE A 48 -7.30 -11.32 -17.50
CA PHE A 48 -6.93 -9.92 -17.34
C PHE A 48 -8.14 -8.96 -17.34
N PRO A 49 -9.14 -9.17 -16.45
CA PRO A 49 -10.29 -8.28 -16.40
C PRO A 49 -9.87 -6.85 -16.10
N MET A 50 -10.48 -5.89 -16.77
CA MET A 50 -10.31 -4.46 -16.50
C MET A 50 -11.56 -3.91 -15.82
N PRO A 51 -11.42 -2.95 -14.91
CA PRO A 51 -12.57 -2.34 -14.26
C PRO A 51 -13.40 -1.54 -15.26
N ASP A 52 -14.72 -1.61 -15.11
CA ASP A 52 -15.65 -0.78 -15.86
C ASP A 52 -16.03 0.48 -15.06
N GLU A 53 -16.88 1.34 -15.65
CA GLU A 53 -17.33 2.57 -15.01
C GLU A 53 -18.16 2.33 -13.74
N GLN A 54 -18.70 1.12 -13.57
CA GLN A 54 -19.51 0.74 -12.41
C GLN A 54 -18.71 0.01 -11.34
N PHE A 55 -17.42 -0.20 -11.56
CA PHE A 55 -16.57 -0.90 -10.61
C PHE A 55 -16.50 -0.15 -9.28
N GLN A 56 -16.83 -0.82 -8.19
CA GLN A 56 -16.73 -0.30 -6.84
C GLN A 56 -15.85 -1.22 -6.01
N CYS A 57 -14.83 -0.67 -5.40
CA CYS A 57 -14.01 -1.40 -4.45
C CYS A 57 -14.74 -1.50 -3.10
N LYS A 58 -15.06 -2.72 -2.70
CA LYS A 58 -15.64 -3.02 -1.38
C LYS A 58 -14.55 -3.22 -0.34
N ALA A 59 -13.75 -2.19 -0.13
CA ALA A 59 -12.71 -2.26 0.90
C ALA A 59 -13.34 -2.38 2.29
N PRO A 60 -12.89 -3.32 3.13
CA PRO A 60 -13.43 -3.49 4.49
C PRO A 60 -12.99 -2.39 5.47
N GLY A 61 -12.23 -1.43 5.02
CA GLY A 61 -11.72 -0.34 5.85
C GLY A 61 -12.69 0.84 5.97
N LYS A 62 -12.53 1.60 7.04
CA LYS A 62 -13.17 2.91 7.17
C LYS A 62 -12.38 3.95 6.39
N PRO A 63 -13.05 4.90 5.71
CA PRO A 63 -12.34 6.01 5.10
C PRO A 63 -11.49 6.76 6.13
N ILE A 64 -10.25 7.05 5.78
CA ILE A 64 -9.38 7.86 6.62
C ILE A 64 -9.68 9.32 6.29
N PRO A 65 -10.14 10.13 7.27
CA PRO A 65 -10.41 11.53 7.02
C PRO A 65 -9.13 12.27 6.65
N TYR A 66 -9.24 13.24 5.76
CA TYR A 66 -8.13 14.13 5.47
C TYR A 66 -7.83 14.99 6.71
N GLU A 67 -6.56 15.02 7.08
CA GLU A 67 -6.07 15.81 8.20
C GLU A 67 -5.05 16.83 7.66
N GLU A 68 -5.29 18.09 7.95
CA GLU A 68 -4.35 19.15 7.60
C GLU A 68 -3.24 19.20 8.66
N LEU A 69 -2.00 19.01 8.22
CA LEU A 69 -0.85 18.98 9.10
C LEU A 69 -0.08 20.30 8.98
N ASP A 70 0.29 20.85 10.14
CA ASP A 70 1.21 21.99 10.20
C ASP A 70 2.65 21.48 10.05
N LEU A 71 3.23 21.69 8.88
CA LEU A 71 4.57 21.21 8.55
C LEU A 71 5.70 22.05 9.17
N GLU A 72 5.36 23.18 9.79
CA GLU A 72 6.35 24.01 10.51
C GLU A 72 6.66 23.47 11.92
N GLN A 73 5.87 22.50 12.39
CA GLN A 73 6.13 21.82 13.65
C GLN A 73 7.28 20.82 13.53
N GLY A 74 8.00 20.59 14.65
CA GLY A 74 8.97 19.51 14.73
C GLY A 74 8.34 18.13 14.55
N TRP A 75 9.11 17.17 14.08
CA TRP A 75 8.62 15.81 13.82
C TRP A 75 8.02 15.13 15.06
N GLU A 76 8.47 15.52 16.26
CA GLU A 76 7.99 14.99 17.54
C GLU A 76 6.51 15.30 17.80
N ALA A 77 5.98 16.34 17.14
CA ALA A 77 4.58 16.72 17.27
C ALA A 77 3.63 15.79 16.49
N PHE A 78 4.16 14.98 15.58
CA PHE A 78 3.35 14.07 14.78
C PHE A 78 3.30 12.68 15.39
N ASP A 79 2.12 12.06 15.34
CA ASP A 79 1.98 10.65 15.70
C ASP A 79 2.49 9.77 14.55
N ILE A 80 3.69 9.24 14.71
CA ILE A 80 4.32 8.33 13.75
C ILE A 80 4.19 6.86 14.16
N GLN A 81 3.44 6.58 15.23
CA GLN A 81 3.27 5.22 15.75
C GLN A 81 2.19 4.49 14.93
N HIS A 82 2.54 3.33 14.47
CA HIS A 82 1.61 2.43 13.79
C HIS A 82 1.89 0.99 14.18
N GLU A 83 0.84 0.25 14.53
CA GLU A 83 0.96 -1.13 15.02
C GLU A 83 1.72 -2.03 14.04
N LEU A 84 1.40 -1.94 12.75
CA LEU A 84 2.06 -2.75 11.72
C LEU A 84 3.54 -2.40 11.56
N THR A 85 3.91 -1.14 11.72
CA THR A 85 5.31 -0.69 11.69
C THR A 85 6.08 -1.29 12.85
N ARG A 86 5.51 -1.23 14.06
CA ARG A 86 6.13 -1.82 15.25
C ARG A 86 6.31 -3.32 15.11
N LYS A 87 5.25 -4.04 14.70
CA LYS A 87 5.31 -5.48 14.46
C LYS A 87 6.35 -5.84 13.39
N GLY A 88 6.45 -5.04 12.33
CA GLY A 88 7.44 -5.22 11.27
C GLY A 88 8.86 -5.06 11.79
N ILE A 89 9.14 -4.02 12.57
CA ILE A 89 10.45 -3.78 13.18
C ILE A 89 10.84 -4.94 14.09
N ASP A 90 9.96 -5.37 14.98
CA ASP A 90 10.21 -6.47 15.91
C ASP A 90 10.49 -7.78 15.16
N LYS A 91 9.67 -8.07 14.14
CA LYS A 91 9.85 -9.27 13.31
C LYS A 91 11.18 -9.25 12.57
N PHE A 92 11.50 -8.17 11.89
CA PHE A 92 12.74 -8.06 11.12
C PHE A 92 13.98 -8.13 12.02
N ALA A 93 13.92 -7.51 13.19
CA ALA A 93 14.99 -7.61 14.17
C ALA A 93 15.18 -9.04 14.69
N ALA A 94 14.08 -9.75 14.94
CA ALA A 94 14.13 -11.16 15.36
C ALA A 94 14.68 -12.05 14.24
N ASP A 95 14.22 -11.87 13.01
CA ASP A 95 14.69 -12.63 11.83
C ASP A 95 16.20 -12.42 11.63
N TYR A 96 16.68 -11.18 11.74
CA TYR A 96 18.10 -10.88 11.63
C TYR A 96 18.92 -11.53 12.74
N ARG A 97 18.49 -11.45 13.99
CA ARG A 97 19.18 -12.12 15.12
C ARG A 97 19.23 -13.62 14.93
N ALA A 98 18.19 -14.23 14.36
CA ALA A 98 18.17 -15.65 14.06
C ALA A 98 19.24 -16.04 13.05
N THR A 99 19.57 -15.17 12.08
CA THR A 99 20.67 -15.43 11.13
C THR A 99 22.03 -15.42 11.79
N LEU A 100 22.23 -14.62 12.82
CA LEU A 100 23.52 -14.53 13.55
C LEU A 100 23.79 -15.78 14.40
N SER A 101 22.76 -16.50 14.82
CA SER A 101 22.90 -17.72 15.64
C SER A 101 23.03 -19.00 14.81
N ARG A 102 22.91 -18.93 13.47
CA ARG A 102 23.11 -20.09 12.63
C ARG A 102 24.61 -20.41 12.51
N PRO A 103 25.02 -21.69 12.68
CA PRO A 103 26.38 -22.10 12.40
C PRO A 103 26.69 -21.87 10.94
N ALA A 104 27.90 -21.40 10.66
CA ALA A 104 28.39 -21.18 9.31
C ALA A 104 28.46 -22.51 8.51
#